data_38550377a6a6b21fc3590d8168bdc088
#
_entry.id   38550377a6a6b21fc3590d8168bdc088
#
_cell.length_a   1.000
_cell.length_b   1.000
_cell.length_c   1.000
_cell.angle_alpha   90.00
_cell.angle_beta   90.00
_cell.angle_gamma   90.00
#
_symmetry.space_group_name_H-M   'P 1'
#
loop_
_entity.id
_entity.type
_entity.pdbx_description
1 polymer ?
#
loop_
_entity_poly.entity_id
_entity_poly.type
_entity_poly.pdbx_seq_one_letter_code
_entity_poly.pdbx_strand_id
1 'polypeptide(L)'
;MKKVFVASLILLGFSASAQEEIKGGPVNVPSDGIIDGVFIQEHIPTKRMIPYEYVREADAVWSRRVWESIDLREKINLPLYYPLDEISRTGVWTKNASRWSLWTIIRTHVLNGDLTVFSPYNPILLGFGGMDGDQLKYPIKPQPGLNFYTDTAFQASLSRYLAEIGQPGTTPLIDEDPNSPTYGQNLVVTDANGLQSFVYDPPDTTWFVSEDIVQYRIKEDWFLDKERSILDKRIIAICPVRYRKDKDPNGRVQIKGLEEMFWLYFPHCRFVFNNYFVYNDKNDAQWMSFDDLFWKRRFNAVAYKESNTYDRDIETYRVGVDALWESERIKNEIRNIEHDVWSF
;
A
#
# COMPACT_ATOMS: atom_id res chain seq x y z
N MET A 1 -28.99 -1.49 -46.23
CA MET A 1 -29.27 -2.19 -44.98
C MET A 1 -28.17 -3.17 -44.56
N LYS A 2 -27.60 -4.04 -45.41
CA LYS A 2 -26.51 -4.96 -45.01
C LYS A 2 -25.22 -4.30 -44.53
N LYS A 3 -24.83 -3.15 -45.07
CA LYS A 3 -23.60 -2.42 -44.68
C LYS A 3 -23.70 -1.74 -43.28
N VAL A 4 -24.90 -1.34 -42.88
CA VAL A 4 -25.14 -0.72 -41.55
C VAL A 4 -25.11 -1.80 -40.47
N PHE A 5 -25.56 -3.02 -40.76
CA PHE A 5 -25.55 -4.15 -39.85
C PHE A 5 -24.11 -4.63 -39.53
N VAL A 6 -23.22 -4.62 -40.54
CA VAL A 6 -21.80 -4.98 -40.35
C VAL A 6 -21.05 -3.93 -39.53
N ALA A 7 -21.34 -2.64 -39.76
CA ALA A 7 -20.73 -1.56 -38.94
C ALA A 7 -21.20 -1.59 -37.48
N SER A 8 -22.49 -1.94 -37.24
CA SER A 8 -23.02 -2.10 -35.86
C SER A 8 -22.42 -3.33 -35.17
N LEU A 9 -22.14 -4.42 -35.90
CA LEU A 9 -21.49 -5.61 -35.34
C LEU A 9 -20.01 -5.35 -34.98
N ILE A 10 -19.32 -4.53 -35.77
CA ILE A 10 -17.92 -4.13 -35.48
C ILE A 10 -17.86 -3.20 -34.27
N LEU A 11 -18.81 -2.28 -34.10
CA LEU A 11 -18.89 -1.41 -32.92
C LEU A 11 -19.21 -2.17 -31.63
N LEU A 12 -20.00 -3.25 -31.69
CA LEU A 12 -20.27 -4.12 -30.54
C LEU A 12 -19.05 -4.99 -30.16
N GLY A 13 -18.16 -5.28 -31.11
CA GLY A 13 -16.94 -6.05 -30.87
C GLY A 13 -15.85 -5.23 -30.13
N PHE A 14 -15.87 -3.90 -30.25
CA PHE A 14 -14.89 -3.03 -29.55
C PHE A 14 -15.26 -2.70 -28.11
N SER A 15 -16.50 -2.90 -27.69
CA SER A 15 -16.92 -2.69 -26.30
C SER A 15 -16.70 -3.90 -25.38
N ALA A 16 -16.22 -5.03 -25.92
CA ALA A 16 -15.90 -6.23 -25.15
C ALA A 16 -14.41 -6.34 -24.79
N SER A 17 -13.59 -5.34 -25.14
CA SER A 17 -12.18 -5.34 -24.72
C SER A 17 -12.03 -4.82 -23.31
N ALA A 18 -12.14 -5.77 -22.40
CA ALA A 18 -11.21 -5.96 -21.29
C ALA A 18 -11.28 -4.92 -20.16
N GLN A 19 -12.03 -5.22 -19.17
CA GLN A 19 -11.40 -5.20 -17.88
C GLN A 19 -10.36 -6.35 -17.90
N GLU A 20 -9.07 -6.03 -17.95
CA GLU A 20 -8.02 -6.99 -17.63
C GLU A 20 -8.36 -7.52 -16.23
N GLU A 21 -8.76 -8.78 -16.15
CA GLU A 21 -8.97 -9.43 -14.86
C GLU A 21 -7.64 -9.35 -14.12
N ILE A 22 -7.61 -8.61 -13.04
CA ILE A 22 -6.45 -8.58 -12.14
C ILE A 22 -6.25 -10.03 -11.70
N LYS A 23 -5.20 -10.64 -12.19
CA LYS A 23 -4.88 -12.04 -11.86
C LYS A 23 -4.69 -12.10 -10.35
N GLY A 24 -5.47 -12.95 -9.70
CA GLY A 24 -5.34 -13.21 -8.28
C GLY A 24 -3.95 -13.73 -7.90
N GLY A 25 -3.69 -13.73 -6.61
CA GLY A 25 -2.44 -14.24 -6.06
C GLY A 25 -2.27 -15.75 -6.26
N PRO A 26 -1.13 -16.28 -5.85
CA PRO A 26 -0.86 -17.71 -5.94
C PRO A 26 -1.89 -18.51 -5.14
N VAL A 27 -2.34 -19.57 -5.75
CA VAL A 27 -3.21 -20.57 -5.12
C VAL A 27 -2.44 -21.88 -5.11
N ASN A 28 -2.35 -22.50 -3.94
CA ASN A 28 -1.70 -23.80 -3.81
C ASN A 28 -2.64 -24.89 -4.37
N VAL A 29 -2.52 -25.17 -5.66
CA VAL A 29 -3.21 -26.28 -6.30
C VAL A 29 -2.21 -27.41 -6.48
N PRO A 30 -2.46 -28.60 -5.88
CA PRO A 30 -1.59 -29.75 -6.08
C PRO A 30 -1.53 -30.13 -7.57
N SER A 31 -0.33 -30.43 -8.08
CA SER A 31 -0.13 -30.91 -9.43
C SER A 31 -0.40 -32.41 -9.53
N ASP A 32 -0.78 -32.88 -10.70
CA ASP A 32 -0.79 -34.32 -11.08
C ASP A 32 -1.68 -35.25 -10.24
N GLY A 33 -2.87 -34.78 -9.83
CA GLY A 33 -3.88 -35.63 -9.16
C GLY A 33 -3.53 -36.03 -7.74
N ILE A 34 -2.52 -35.42 -7.13
CA ILE A 34 -2.22 -35.59 -5.72
C ILE A 34 -3.24 -34.80 -4.90
N ILE A 35 -3.89 -35.46 -3.96
CA ILE A 35 -4.81 -34.82 -3.03
C ILE A 35 -4.00 -34.43 -1.78
N ASP A 36 -3.81 -33.11 -1.60
CA ASP A 36 -3.20 -32.56 -0.38
C ASP A 36 -4.31 -32.23 0.62
N GLY A 37 -4.79 -33.26 1.33
CA GLY A 37 -5.84 -33.12 2.32
C GLY A 37 -6.92 -34.19 2.27
N VAL A 38 -8.01 -33.96 3.00
CA VAL A 38 -9.15 -34.89 3.10
C VAL A 38 -10.14 -34.72 1.95
N PHE A 39 -10.13 -33.58 1.28
CA PHE A 39 -11.01 -33.25 0.16
C PHE A 39 -10.26 -32.48 -0.92
N ILE A 40 -10.76 -32.58 -2.15
CA ILE A 40 -10.26 -31.80 -3.27
C ILE A 40 -10.93 -30.43 -3.22
N GLN A 41 -10.14 -29.39 -3.24
CA GLN A 41 -10.62 -28.02 -3.32
C GLN A 41 -10.95 -27.69 -4.79
N GLU A 42 -12.16 -28.01 -5.24
CA GLU A 42 -12.59 -27.89 -6.63
C GLU A 42 -12.90 -26.44 -7.04
N HIS A 43 -13.24 -25.60 -6.07
CA HIS A 43 -13.67 -24.25 -6.36
C HIS A 43 -12.78 -23.22 -5.65
N ILE A 44 -12.04 -22.46 -6.44
CA ILE A 44 -11.44 -21.21 -6.00
C ILE A 44 -12.57 -20.18 -6.04
N PRO A 45 -13.02 -19.63 -4.91
CA PRO A 45 -14.11 -18.67 -4.92
C PRO A 45 -13.66 -17.39 -5.65
N THR A 46 -14.24 -17.17 -6.83
CA THR A 46 -14.17 -15.87 -7.48
C THR A 46 -15.16 -14.95 -6.78
N LYS A 47 -14.68 -14.11 -5.90
CA LYS A 47 -15.53 -13.16 -5.19
C LYS A 47 -15.65 -11.88 -5.99
N ARG A 48 -16.88 -11.44 -6.20
CA ARG A 48 -17.14 -10.10 -6.72
C ARG A 48 -17.10 -9.12 -5.55
N MET A 49 -16.35 -8.02 -5.69
CA MET A 49 -16.31 -6.95 -4.72
C MET A 49 -17.73 -6.39 -4.49
N ILE A 50 -18.15 -6.29 -3.23
CA ILE A 50 -19.39 -5.63 -2.85
C ILE A 50 -19.13 -4.12 -2.82
N PRO A 51 -19.73 -3.32 -3.71
CA PRO A 51 -19.52 -1.88 -3.70
C PRO A 51 -20.05 -1.27 -2.39
N TYR A 52 -19.45 -0.17 -1.97
CA TYR A 52 -20.05 0.65 -0.91
C TYR A 52 -21.38 1.20 -1.39
N GLU A 53 -22.38 1.15 -0.54
CA GLU A 53 -23.65 1.76 -0.82
C GLU A 53 -23.51 3.28 -0.90
N TYR A 54 -24.27 3.89 -1.79
CA TYR A 54 -24.28 5.34 -1.92
C TYR A 54 -25.03 5.97 -0.74
N VAL A 55 -24.37 6.90 -0.05
CA VAL A 55 -24.95 7.69 1.04
C VAL A 55 -25.04 9.12 0.54
N ARG A 56 -26.25 9.68 0.60
CA ARG A 56 -26.45 11.10 0.27
C ARG A 56 -25.96 11.96 1.43
N GLU A 57 -25.51 13.16 1.14
CA GLU A 57 -25.07 14.12 2.17
C GLU A 57 -26.16 14.39 3.22
N ALA A 58 -27.43 14.43 2.79
CA ALA A 58 -28.57 14.63 3.67
C ALA A 58 -28.88 13.45 4.61
N ASP A 59 -28.37 12.26 4.31
CA ASP A 59 -28.60 11.06 5.11
C ASP A 59 -27.50 10.87 6.16
N ALA A 60 -26.32 11.46 5.96
CA ALA A 60 -25.24 11.47 6.94
C ALA A 60 -25.47 12.57 7.99
N VAL A 61 -26.26 12.26 9.01
CA VAL A 61 -26.63 13.22 10.07
C VAL A 61 -25.46 13.58 10.97
N TRP A 62 -24.57 12.64 11.19
CA TRP A 62 -23.37 12.81 12.00
C TRP A 62 -22.22 12.07 11.34
N SER A 63 -21.04 12.65 11.35
CA SER A 63 -19.82 12.01 10.88
C SER A 63 -18.61 12.48 11.67
N ARG A 64 -17.66 11.57 11.87
CA ARG A 64 -16.35 11.86 12.47
C ARG A 64 -15.27 11.09 11.75
N ARG A 65 -14.20 11.76 11.43
CA ARG A 65 -13.03 11.15 10.83
C ARG A 65 -12.06 10.72 11.91
N VAL A 66 -11.59 9.48 11.82
CA VAL A 66 -10.65 8.87 12.75
C VAL A 66 -9.50 8.25 11.96
N TRP A 67 -8.30 8.39 12.46
CA TRP A 67 -7.13 7.71 11.96
C TRP A 67 -6.70 6.66 12.97
N GLU A 68 -6.56 5.44 12.50
CA GLU A 68 -6.18 4.30 13.32
C GLU A 68 -4.88 3.66 12.83
N SER A 69 -4.10 3.11 13.73
CA SER A 69 -2.90 2.32 13.43
C SER A 69 -3.12 0.85 13.72
N ILE A 70 -2.81 -0.01 12.74
CA ILE A 70 -2.84 -1.48 12.83
C ILE A 70 -1.40 -1.93 13.08
N ASP A 71 -1.07 -2.33 14.30
CA ASP A 71 0.26 -2.84 14.65
C ASP A 71 0.40 -4.30 14.22
N LEU A 72 1.37 -4.59 13.35
CA LEU A 72 1.61 -5.93 12.81
C LEU A 72 2.25 -6.90 13.81
N ARG A 73 2.73 -6.42 14.96
CA ARG A 73 3.25 -7.26 16.04
C ARG A 73 2.16 -7.93 16.85
N GLU A 74 0.93 -7.43 16.76
CA GLU A 74 -0.21 -8.04 17.43
C GLU A 74 -0.63 -9.35 16.75
N LYS A 75 -0.89 -10.38 17.55
CA LYS A 75 -1.25 -11.72 17.04
C LYS A 75 -2.44 -11.72 16.08
N ILE A 76 -3.44 -10.89 16.33
CA ILE A 76 -4.63 -10.79 15.48
C ILE A 76 -4.32 -10.20 14.10
N ASN A 77 -3.26 -9.39 13.99
CA ASN A 77 -2.85 -8.69 12.77
C ASN A 77 -1.80 -9.47 11.96
N LEU A 78 -1.26 -10.58 12.50
CA LEU A 78 -0.27 -11.41 11.80
C LEU A 78 -0.69 -11.90 10.41
N PRO A 79 -1.98 -12.16 10.11
CA PRO A 79 -2.40 -12.52 8.75
C PRO A 79 -2.13 -11.42 7.70
N LEU A 80 -1.99 -10.16 8.11
CA LEU A 80 -1.60 -9.05 7.23
C LEU A 80 -0.08 -9.03 6.95
N TYR A 81 0.71 -9.56 7.90
CA TYR A 81 2.17 -9.53 7.87
C TYR A 81 2.78 -10.74 7.16
N TYR A 82 2.29 -11.96 7.43
CA TYR A 82 2.82 -13.19 6.87
C TYR A 82 2.05 -13.65 5.62
N PRO A 83 2.73 -14.37 4.70
CA PRO A 83 4.14 -14.76 4.71
C PRO A 83 5.06 -13.65 4.26
N LEU A 84 6.31 -13.69 4.73
CA LEU A 84 7.33 -12.71 4.34
C LEU A 84 7.79 -12.95 2.90
N ASP A 85 8.18 -11.89 2.23
CA ASP A 85 8.92 -11.90 0.98
C ASP A 85 10.39 -11.55 1.25
N GLU A 86 11.27 -11.96 0.35
CA GLU A 86 12.71 -11.77 0.51
C GLU A 86 13.32 -11.20 -0.78
N ILE A 87 14.35 -10.39 -0.63
CA ILE A 87 15.18 -9.96 -1.74
C ILE A 87 16.55 -10.64 -1.60
N SER A 88 16.92 -11.42 -2.62
CA SER A 88 18.21 -12.08 -2.63
C SER A 88 19.34 -11.05 -2.75
N ARG A 89 20.57 -11.45 -2.40
CA ARG A 89 21.77 -10.61 -2.58
C ARG A 89 21.99 -10.17 -4.02
N THR A 90 21.40 -10.89 -4.98
CA THR A 90 21.42 -10.55 -6.41
C THR A 90 20.32 -9.59 -6.84
N GLY A 91 19.55 -9.04 -5.90
CA GLY A 91 18.45 -8.10 -6.17
C GLY A 91 17.14 -8.74 -6.67
N VAL A 92 17.08 -10.08 -6.72
CA VAL A 92 15.86 -10.78 -7.16
C VAL A 92 14.88 -10.84 -6.01
N TRP A 93 13.67 -10.34 -6.25
CA TRP A 93 12.56 -10.38 -5.30
C TRP A 93 11.83 -11.72 -5.38
N THR A 94 11.91 -12.48 -4.30
CA THR A 94 11.27 -13.80 -4.16
C THR A 94 10.01 -13.67 -3.33
N LYS A 95 8.89 -14.10 -3.91
CA LYS A 95 7.57 -14.11 -3.28
C LYS A 95 7.22 -15.52 -2.82
N ASN A 96 6.40 -15.63 -1.77
CA ASN A 96 5.92 -16.93 -1.34
C ASN A 96 5.02 -17.58 -2.43
N ALA A 97 5.16 -18.89 -2.60
CA ALA A 97 4.46 -19.64 -3.66
C ALA A 97 2.97 -19.86 -3.37
N SER A 98 2.56 -19.90 -2.10
CA SER A 98 1.19 -20.26 -1.71
C SER A 98 0.27 -19.07 -1.44
N ARG A 99 0.78 -17.99 -0.90
CA ARG A 99 0.03 -16.77 -0.58
C ARG A 99 0.99 -15.60 -0.37
N TRP A 100 0.46 -14.37 -0.39
CA TRP A 100 1.26 -13.16 -0.23
C TRP A 100 0.80 -12.33 0.95
N SER A 101 1.74 -11.62 1.59
CA SER A 101 1.42 -10.63 2.61
C SER A 101 0.77 -9.40 1.98
N LEU A 102 0.11 -8.58 2.81
CA LEU A 102 -0.50 -7.34 2.34
C LEU A 102 0.53 -6.41 1.66
N TRP A 103 1.74 -6.31 2.20
CA TRP A 103 2.82 -5.53 1.59
C TRP A 103 3.22 -6.05 0.22
N THR A 104 3.42 -7.36 0.08
CA THR A 104 3.78 -7.99 -1.19
C THR A 104 2.75 -7.70 -2.28
N ILE A 105 1.45 -7.73 -1.93
CA ILE A 105 0.34 -7.40 -2.83
C ILE A 105 0.41 -5.93 -3.22
N ILE A 106 0.46 -5.02 -2.24
CA ILE A 106 0.53 -3.58 -2.48
C ILE A 106 1.72 -3.25 -3.39
N ARG A 107 2.92 -3.73 -3.03
CA ARG A 107 4.14 -3.49 -3.80
C ARG A 107 4.01 -3.98 -5.25
N THR A 108 3.47 -5.19 -5.46
CA THR A 108 3.31 -5.75 -6.80
C THR A 108 2.43 -4.85 -7.67
N HIS A 109 1.26 -4.43 -7.15
CA HIS A 109 0.30 -3.62 -7.92
C HIS A 109 0.69 -2.15 -8.06
N VAL A 110 1.49 -1.65 -7.13
CA VAL A 110 2.12 -0.33 -7.26
C VAL A 110 3.19 -0.35 -8.36
N LEU A 111 4.03 -1.39 -8.42
CA LEU A 111 5.02 -1.55 -9.49
C LEU A 111 4.39 -1.76 -10.87
N ASN A 112 3.27 -2.46 -10.94
CA ASN A 112 2.51 -2.63 -12.19
C ASN A 112 1.78 -1.36 -12.63
N GLY A 113 1.54 -0.40 -11.71
CA GLY A 113 0.79 0.82 -11.98
C GLY A 113 -0.73 0.68 -11.78
N ASP A 114 -1.20 -0.45 -11.26
CA ASP A 114 -2.63 -0.70 -10.99
C ASP A 114 -3.16 0.17 -9.84
N LEU A 115 -2.29 0.49 -8.87
CA LEU A 115 -2.62 1.32 -7.72
C LEU A 115 -1.93 2.68 -7.81
N THR A 116 -2.72 3.74 -7.67
CA THR A 116 -2.19 5.09 -7.56
C THR A 116 -1.65 5.33 -6.16
N VAL A 117 -0.38 5.71 -6.08
CA VAL A 117 0.32 6.08 -4.85
C VAL A 117 0.17 7.58 -4.62
N PHE A 118 -0.01 7.99 -3.37
CA PHE A 118 -0.05 9.40 -2.98
C PHE A 118 1.11 9.68 -2.02
N SER A 119 1.92 10.69 -2.37
CA SER A 119 3.04 11.12 -1.52
C SER A 119 2.56 11.62 -0.16
N PRO A 120 3.20 11.24 0.96
CA PRO A 120 2.89 11.78 2.28
C PRO A 120 3.28 13.27 2.43
N TYR A 121 4.16 13.76 1.56
CA TYR A 121 4.64 15.13 1.58
C TYR A 121 4.32 15.85 0.28
N ASN A 122 4.25 17.18 0.36
CA ASN A 122 4.23 17.99 -0.84
C ASN A 122 5.58 17.88 -1.58
N PRO A 123 5.64 17.31 -2.79
CA PRO A 123 6.90 17.09 -3.50
C PRO A 123 7.59 18.39 -3.93
N ILE A 124 6.86 19.51 -3.97
CA ILE A 124 7.40 20.83 -4.35
C ILE A 124 8.14 21.47 -3.15
N LEU A 125 7.67 21.26 -1.94
CA LEU A 125 8.20 21.93 -0.75
C LEU A 125 9.40 21.21 -0.09
N LEU A 126 9.86 20.10 -0.64
CA LEU A 126 11.09 19.37 -0.26
C LEU A 126 11.32 19.29 1.27
N GLY A 127 10.29 18.91 2.04
CA GLY A 127 10.41 18.71 3.48
C GLY A 127 10.10 19.92 4.37
N PHE A 128 9.77 21.07 3.80
CA PHE A 128 9.28 22.24 4.55
C PHE A 128 7.76 22.27 4.74
N GLY A 129 7.03 21.33 4.13
CA GLY A 129 5.59 21.16 4.28
C GLY A 129 5.25 20.12 5.35
N GLY A 130 4.08 20.26 5.97
CA GLY A 130 3.53 19.23 6.85
C GLY A 130 3.22 17.94 6.11
N MET A 131 3.04 16.84 6.86
CA MET A 131 2.55 15.58 6.34
C MET A 131 1.03 15.70 6.13
N ASP A 132 0.61 15.96 4.90
CA ASP A 132 -0.80 16.08 4.50
C ASP A 132 -1.20 15.08 3.40
N GLY A 133 -0.38 14.05 3.20
CA GLY A 133 -0.59 13.02 2.18
C GLY A 133 -1.83 12.16 2.42
N ASP A 134 -2.31 12.12 3.66
CA ASP A 134 -3.59 11.49 4.02
C ASP A 134 -4.80 12.16 3.33
N GLN A 135 -4.63 13.40 2.81
CA GLN A 135 -5.62 14.10 2.01
C GLN A 135 -5.61 13.68 0.54
N LEU A 136 -4.71 12.77 0.12
CA LEU A 136 -4.60 12.23 -1.22
C LEU A 136 -4.39 13.30 -2.31
N LYS A 137 -3.60 14.33 -2.00
CA LYS A 137 -3.38 15.50 -2.88
C LYS A 137 -2.32 15.27 -3.95
N TYR A 138 -1.30 14.45 -3.67
CA TYR A 138 -0.09 14.34 -4.50
C TYR A 138 0.02 12.96 -5.14
N PRO A 139 -0.72 12.70 -6.23
CA PRO A 139 -0.72 11.39 -6.88
C PRO A 139 0.60 11.14 -7.64
N ILE A 140 1.12 9.93 -7.47
CA ILE A 140 2.25 9.37 -8.21
C ILE A 140 1.71 8.17 -8.98
N LYS A 141 1.64 8.28 -10.29
CA LYS A 141 1.14 7.23 -11.18
C LYS A 141 1.95 7.19 -12.48
N PRO A 142 2.09 6.02 -13.10
CA PRO A 142 2.75 5.92 -14.40
C PRO A 142 1.90 6.58 -15.48
N GLN A 143 2.50 6.82 -16.64
CA GLN A 143 1.77 7.19 -17.83
C GLN A 143 0.87 6.00 -18.28
N PRO A 144 -0.27 6.26 -18.94
CA PRO A 144 -1.18 5.20 -19.37
C PRO A 144 -0.46 4.13 -20.20
N GLY A 145 -0.60 2.85 -19.79
CA GLY A 145 0.02 1.71 -20.46
C GLY A 145 1.50 1.46 -20.09
N LEU A 146 2.08 2.26 -19.23
CA LEU A 146 3.44 2.06 -18.71
C LEU A 146 3.41 1.58 -17.25
N ASN A 147 4.52 1.01 -16.80
CA ASN A 147 4.73 0.51 -15.45
C ASN A 147 6.07 1.01 -14.87
N PHE A 148 6.40 0.58 -13.66
CA PHE A 148 7.65 0.97 -12.99
C PHE A 148 8.92 0.71 -13.81
N TYR A 149 8.95 -0.37 -14.60
CA TYR A 149 10.14 -0.76 -15.36
C TYR A 149 10.26 -0.05 -16.71
N THR A 150 9.18 0.57 -17.19
CA THR A 150 9.12 1.22 -18.51
C THR A 150 9.04 2.73 -18.43
N ASP A 151 8.56 3.29 -17.32
CA ASP A 151 8.45 4.74 -17.10
C ASP A 151 9.54 5.21 -16.12
N THR A 152 10.58 5.86 -16.65
CA THR A 152 11.73 6.35 -15.86
C THR A 152 11.36 7.46 -14.88
N ALA A 153 10.39 8.31 -15.21
CA ALA A 153 9.93 9.38 -14.33
C ALA A 153 9.14 8.81 -13.14
N PHE A 154 8.28 7.85 -13.41
CA PHE A 154 7.55 7.12 -12.37
C PHE A 154 8.52 6.32 -11.49
N GLN A 155 9.49 5.63 -12.08
CA GLN A 155 10.53 4.91 -11.36
C GLN A 155 11.29 5.83 -10.40
N ALA A 156 11.77 6.97 -10.86
CA ALA A 156 12.52 7.92 -10.03
C ALA A 156 11.68 8.48 -8.87
N SER A 157 10.40 8.74 -9.12
CA SER A 157 9.48 9.26 -8.12
C SER A 157 9.12 8.21 -7.06
N LEU A 158 8.85 6.97 -7.50
CA LEU A 158 8.38 5.89 -6.64
C LEU A 158 9.51 5.23 -5.84
N SER A 159 10.73 5.15 -6.39
CA SER A 159 11.89 4.52 -5.73
C SER A 159 12.18 5.13 -4.37
N ARG A 160 11.91 6.43 -4.19
CA ARG A 160 12.10 7.13 -2.91
C ARG A 160 11.25 6.57 -1.76
N TYR A 161 10.12 5.94 -2.11
CA TYR A 161 9.17 5.38 -1.14
C TYR A 161 9.30 3.86 -0.99
N LEU A 162 9.90 3.18 -1.98
CA LEU A 162 10.04 1.72 -1.98
C LEU A 162 11.44 1.23 -1.62
N ALA A 163 12.42 2.14 -1.58
CA ALA A 163 13.80 1.78 -1.31
C ALA A 163 14.53 2.86 -0.49
N GLU A 164 15.52 2.44 0.26
CA GLU A 164 16.52 3.33 0.83
C GLU A 164 17.66 3.49 -0.19
N ILE A 165 17.83 4.71 -0.66
CA ILE A 165 18.87 5.05 -1.63
C ILE A 165 20.10 5.54 -0.85
N GLY A 166 21.19 4.78 -0.91
CA GLY A 166 22.46 5.13 -0.29
C GLY A 166 23.12 6.36 -0.92
N GLN A 167 24.25 6.73 -0.41
CA GLN A 167 25.07 7.77 -1.03
C GLN A 167 25.83 7.19 -2.22
N PRO A 168 25.98 7.94 -3.33
CA PRO A 168 26.81 7.53 -4.43
C PRO A 168 28.27 7.39 -3.97
N GLY A 169 29.04 6.54 -4.63
CA GLY A 169 30.46 6.39 -4.36
C GLY A 169 31.21 7.71 -4.39
N THR A 170 32.19 7.88 -3.53
CA THR A 170 33.01 9.11 -3.45
C THR A 170 34.22 9.06 -4.38
N THR A 171 34.61 7.87 -4.83
CA THR A 171 35.72 7.65 -5.76
C THR A 171 35.18 7.49 -7.18
N PRO A 172 35.71 8.22 -8.17
CA PRO A 172 35.34 8.01 -9.56
C PRO A 172 35.66 6.58 -10.02
N LEU A 173 34.79 6.00 -10.83
CA LEU A 173 35.05 4.72 -11.47
C LEU A 173 36.23 4.83 -12.44
N ILE A 174 37.03 3.78 -12.48
CA ILE A 174 38.19 3.65 -13.40
C ILE A 174 37.77 2.79 -14.59
N ASP A 175 38.20 3.13 -15.78
CA ASP A 175 37.98 2.34 -16.97
C ASP A 175 38.80 1.04 -16.88
N GLU A 176 38.11 -0.08 -16.76
CA GLU A 176 38.70 -1.44 -16.63
C GLU A 176 38.77 -2.17 -17.97
N ASP A 177 38.32 -1.59 -19.09
CA ASP A 177 38.38 -2.22 -20.40
C ASP A 177 39.81 -2.13 -20.98
N PRO A 178 40.56 -3.26 -21.10
CA PRO A 178 41.93 -3.27 -21.63
C PRO A 178 42.04 -2.75 -23.06
N ASN A 179 40.93 -2.74 -23.81
CA ASN A 179 40.90 -2.29 -25.22
C ASN A 179 40.53 -0.82 -25.36
N SER A 180 40.18 -0.16 -24.27
CA SER A 180 39.81 1.26 -24.27
C SER A 180 41.06 2.14 -24.27
N PRO A 181 41.05 3.27 -25.03
CA PRO A 181 42.17 4.24 -25.02
C PRO A 181 42.31 4.95 -23.66
N THR A 182 41.31 4.84 -22.80
CA THR A 182 41.21 5.44 -21.44
C THR A 182 41.43 4.44 -20.32
N TYR A 183 41.97 3.23 -20.65
CA TYR A 183 42.26 2.19 -19.66
C TYR A 183 43.09 2.71 -18.48
N GLY A 184 42.61 2.47 -17.27
CA GLY A 184 43.21 2.93 -16.02
C GLY A 184 43.00 4.41 -15.69
N GLN A 185 42.23 5.16 -16.48
CA GLN A 185 41.82 6.52 -16.18
C GLN A 185 40.40 6.58 -15.62
N ASN A 186 40.07 7.68 -14.95
CA ASN A 186 38.72 7.88 -14.45
C ASN A 186 37.69 7.97 -15.60
N LEU A 187 36.62 7.22 -15.50
CA LEU A 187 35.49 7.31 -16.45
C LEU A 187 34.87 8.70 -16.43
N VAL A 188 34.75 9.31 -17.60
CA VAL A 188 34.17 10.63 -17.79
C VAL A 188 33.03 10.53 -18.79
N VAL A 189 31.87 11.06 -18.42
CA VAL A 189 30.71 11.25 -19.31
C VAL A 189 30.64 12.71 -19.69
N THR A 190 30.48 12.95 -21.00
CA THR A 190 30.29 14.31 -21.55
C THR A 190 28.82 14.51 -21.86
N ASP A 191 28.19 15.49 -21.22
CA ASP A 191 26.79 15.85 -21.46
C ASP A 191 26.60 16.49 -22.83
N ALA A 192 25.35 16.59 -23.28
CA ALA A 192 24.97 17.24 -24.55
C ALA A 192 25.48 18.69 -24.69
N ASN A 193 25.82 19.34 -23.59
CA ASN A 193 26.36 20.70 -23.51
C ASN A 193 27.91 20.72 -23.50
N GLY A 194 28.58 19.56 -23.67
CA GLY A 194 30.01 19.48 -23.65
C GLY A 194 30.66 19.50 -22.25
N LEU A 195 29.87 19.47 -21.17
CA LEU A 195 30.39 19.44 -19.81
C LEU A 195 30.82 18.02 -19.46
N GLN A 196 32.04 17.87 -18.98
CA GLN A 196 32.58 16.56 -18.54
C GLN A 196 32.33 16.36 -17.06
N SER A 197 31.76 15.21 -16.69
CA SER A 197 31.55 14.78 -15.32
C SER A 197 32.13 13.40 -15.08
N PHE A 198 32.72 13.18 -13.89
CA PHE A 198 33.19 11.86 -13.49
C PHE A 198 32.01 10.92 -13.21
N VAL A 199 32.17 9.67 -13.56
CA VAL A 199 31.20 8.61 -13.24
C VAL A 199 31.56 8.03 -11.86
N TYR A 200 30.59 7.99 -10.97
CA TYR A 200 30.74 7.39 -9.63
C TYR A 200 29.92 6.10 -9.56
N ASP A 201 30.29 5.24 -8.62
CA ASP A 201 29.45 4.07 -8.33
C ASP A 201 28.01 4.52 -8.06
N PRO A 202 27.04 3.86 -8.70
CA PRO A 202 25.64 4.17 -8.43
C PRO A 202 25.35 3.94 -6.95
N PRO A 203 24.45 4.74 -6.35
CA PRO A 203 24.08 4.56 -4.95
C PRO A 203 23.54 3.16 -4.72
N ASP A 204 23.99 2.52 -3.64
CA ASP A 204 23.45 1.23 -3.22
C ASP A 204 21.97 1.41 -2.85
N THR A 205 21.11 0.61 -3.46
CA THR A 205 19.67 0.72 -3.32
C THR A 205 19.15 -0.52 -2.58
N THR A 206 18.70 -0.31 -1.35
CA THR A 206 18.09 -1.37 -0.54
C THR A 206 16.56 -1.27 -0.61
N TRP A 207 15.93 -2.24 -1.27
CA TRP A 207 14.48 -2.30 -1.43
C TRP A 207 13.81 -2.81 -0.15
N PHE A 208 12.69 -2.17 0.25
CA PHE A 208 11.92 -2.60 1.40
C PHE A 208 11.15 -3.88 1.12
N VAL A 209 11.17 -4.77 2.08
CA VAL A 209 10.45 -6.05 2.10
C VAL A 209 9.36 -6.02 3.16
N SER A 210 8.52 -7.06 3.21
CA SER A 210 7.44 -7.15 4.20
C SER A 210 7.92 -7.09 5.64
N GLU A 211 9.15 -7.54 5.93
CA GLU A 211 9.77 -7.46 7.26
C GLU A 211 10.00 -6.01 7.74
N ASP A 212 10.21 -5.07 6.82
CA ASP A 212 10.45 -3.67 7.17
C ASP A 212 9.17 -2.93 7.58
N ILE A 213 8.00 -3.46 7.23
CA ILE A 213 6.70 -2.86 7.55
C ILE A 213 6.31 -3.22 8.97
N VAL A 214 6.06 -2.21 9.78
CA VAL A 214 5.75 -2.37 11.21
C VAL A 214 4.26 -2.25 11.49
N GLN A 215 3.60 -1.34 10.77
CA GLN A 215 2.17 -1.07 10.95
C GLN A 215 1.53 -0.53 9.67
N TYR A 216 0.22 -0.60 9.62
CA TYR A 216 -0.58 0.13 8.62
C TYR A 216 -1.39 1.22 9.32
N ARG A 217 -1.34 2.44 8.78
CA ARG A 217 -2.24 3.52 9.18
C ARG A 217 -3.44 3.51 8.26
N ILE A 218 -4.64 3.62 8.84
CA ILE A 218 -5.89 3.73 8.09
C ILE A 218 -6.59 5.02 8.46
N LYS A 219 -7.25 5.62 7.48
CA LYS A 219 -8.10 6.79 7.63
C LYS A 219 -9.52 6.36 7.37
N GLU A 220 -10.40 6.60 8.33
CA GLU A 220 -11.78 6.16 8.31
C GLU A 220 -12.74 7.31 8.54
N ASP A 221 -13.88 7.24 7.87
CA ASP A 221 -15.03 8.08 8.18
C ASP A 221 -16.10 7.22 8.86
N TRP A 222 -16.45 7.61 10.08
CA TRP A 222 -17.56 7.06 10.85
C TRP A 222 -18.74 7.98 10.67
N PHE A 223 -19.89 7.46 10.31
CA PHE A 223 -21.08 8.26 10.05
C PHE A 223 -22.35 7.52 10.44
N LEU A 224 -23.34 8.30 10.87
CA LEU A 224 -24.68 7.82 11.18
C LEU A 224 -25.56 7.99 9.94
N ASP A 225 -25.97 6.87 9.37
CA ASP A 225 -26.91 6.83 8.24
C ASP A 225 -28.34 6.90 8.76
N LYS A 226 -29.03 7.99 8.47
CA LYS A 226 -30.43 8.22 8.88
C LYS A 226 -31.39 7.25 8.20
N GLU A 227 -31.13 6.90 6.94
CA GLU A 227 -32.04 6.04 6.17
C GLU A 227 -32.07 4.62 6.74
N ARG A 228 -30.93 4.12 7.20
CA ARG A 228 -30.79 2.77 7.78
C ARG A 228 -30.81 2.77 9.30
N SER A 229 -30.67 3.92 9.92
CA SER A 229 -30.53 4.07 11.37
C SER A 229 -29.38 3.25 11.94
N ILE A 230 -28.26 3.20 11.24
CA ILE A 230 -27.04 2.49 11.66
C ILE A 230 -25.84 3.43 11.69
N LEU A 231 -24.92 3.16 12.62
CA LEU A 231 -23.57 3.72 12.58
C LEU A 231 -22.70 2.85 11.68
N ASP A 232 -22.28 3.40 10.55
CA ASP A 232 -21.38 2.72 9.62
C ASP A 232 -20.00 3.39 9.59
N LYS A 233 -19.00 2.68 9.12
CA LYS A 233 -17.62 3.17 9.01
C LYS A 233 -17.00 2.70 7.72
N ARG A 234 -16.28 3.62 7.06
CA ARG A 234 -15.63 3.35 5.78
C ARG A 234 -14.17 3.73 5.82
N ILE A 235 -13.33 2.79 5.43
CA ILE A 235 -11.91 3.07 5.21
C ILE A 235 -11.77 3.87 3.92
N ILE A 236 -11.13 5.03 4.02
CA ILE A 236 -10.90 5.94 2.90
C ILE A 236 -9.50 5.76 2.35
N ALA A 237 -8.51 5.61 3.22
CA ALA A 237 -7.12 5.47 2.81
C ALA A 237 -6.35 4.52 3.72
N ILE A 238 -5.29 3.93 3.18
CA ILE A 238 -4.35 3.05 3.89
C ILE A 238 -2.92 3.47 3.56
N CYS A 239 -2.05 3.42 4.57
CA CYS A 239 -0.64 3.78 4.45
C CYS A 239 0.24 2.73 5.15
N PRO A 240 1.18 2.09 4.48
CA PRO A 240 2.22 1.30 5.14
C PRO A 240 3.22 2.21 5.85
N VAL A 241 3.66 1.79 7.03
CA VAL A 241 4.57 2.54 7.89
C VAL A 241 5.73 1.65 8.30
N ARG A 242 6.92 2.20 8.24
CA ARG A 242 8.18 1.54 8.63
C ARG A 242 8.89 2.28 9.75
N TYR A 243 9.90 1.65 10.33
CA TYR A 243 10.85 2.37 11.18
C TYR A 243 11.80 3.21 10.33
N ARG A 244 11.93 4.48 10.67
CA ARG A 244 13.00 5.33 10.17
C ARG A 244 14.29 4.94 10.89
N LYS A 245 15.20 4.31 10.12
CA LYS A 245 16.51 3.90 10.60
C LYS A 245 17.53 4.94 10.14
N ASP A 246 18.39 5.39 11.07
CA ASP A 246 19.49 6.29 10.77
C ASP A 246 20.80 5.62 11.21
N LYS A 247 21.87 5.79 10.46
CA LYS A 247 23.18 5.25 10.82
C LYS A 247 24.01 6.34 11.50
N ASP A 248 24.42 6.09 12.72
CA ASP A 248 25.38 6.96 13.41
C ASP A 248 26.74 6.94 12.68
N PRO A 249 27.61 7.93 12.92
CA PRO A 249 28.97 7.96 12.40
C PRO A 249 29.79 6.69 12.71
N ASN A 250 29.40 5.95 13.74
CA ASN A 250 30.01 4.68 14.15
C ASN A 250 29.37 3.45 13.46
N GLY A 251 28.47 3.65 12.48
CA GLY A 251 27.80 2.58 11.75
C GLY A 251 26.68 1.87 12.52
N ARG A 252 26.30 2.33 13.72
CA ARG A 252 25.20 1.76 14.49
C ARG A 252 23.87 2.29 13.97
N VAL A 253 22.93 1.37 13.73
CA VAL A 253 21.57 1.71 13.31
C VAL A 253 20.76 2.16 14.53
N GLN A 254 20.23 3.37 14.49
CA GLN A 254 19.30 3.90 15.48
C GLN A 254 17.91 4.10 14.85
N ILE A 255 16.88 3.74 15.61
CA ILE A 255 15.49 3.97 15.22
C ILE A 255 15.11 5.38 15.70
N LYS A 256 14.80 6.28 14.76
CA LYS A 256 14.38 7.67 15.06
C LYS A 256 12.87 7.85 15.19
N GLY A 257 12.08 6.86 14.79
CA GLY A 257 10.62 6.95 14.85
C GLY A 257 9.96 6.14 13.75
N LEU A 258 8.68 6.42 13.55
CA LEU A 258 7.85 5.82 12.49
C LEU A 258 7.80 6.77 11.29
N GLU A 259 7.85 6.21 10.10
CA GLU A 259 7.80 6.94 8.83
C GLU A 259 6.70 6.38 7.95
N GLU A 260 5.78 7.25 7.53
CA GLU A 260 4.75 6.92 6.53
C GLU A 260 5.41 6.81 5.17
N MET A 261 5.17 5.71 4.47
CA MET A 261 5.77 5.49 3.16
C MET A 261 4.98 6.22 2.08
N PHE A 262 3.71 5.88 1.93
CA PHE A 262 2.80 6.49 0.97
C PHE A 262 1.36 6.13 1.33
N TRP A 263 0.43 6.95 0.84
CA TRP A 263 -1.00 6.71 1.00
C TRP A 263 -1.59 6.07 -0.25
N LEU A 264 -2.57 5.19 -0.04
CA LEU A 264 -3.37 4.56 -1.09
C LEU A 264 -4.85 4.85 -0.85
N TYR A 265 -5.58 5.12 -1.92
CA TYR A 265 -7.03 5.25 -1.85
C TYR A 265 -7.66 3.87 -1.70
N PHE A 266 -8.21 3.58 -0.52
CA PHE A 266 -8.66 2.25 -0.15
C PHE A 266 -9.76 1.67 -1.06
N PRO A 267 -10.77 2.42 -1.51
CA PRO A 267 -11.78 1.88 -2.43
C PRO A 267 -11.19 1.32 -3.74
N HIS A 268 -10.09 1.89 -4.25
CA HIS A 268 -9.37 1.29 -5.39
C HIS A 268 -8.61 0.03 -5.00
N CYS A 269 -8.03 -0.01 -3.80
CA CYS A 269 -7.32 -1.18 -3.31
C CYS A 269 -8.24 -2.40 -3.16
N ARG A 270 -9.53 -2.21 -2.90
CA ARG A 270 -10.51 -3.29 -2.73
C ARG A 270 -10.61 -4.19 -3.97
N PHE A 271 -10.49 -3.62 -5.19
CA PHE A 271 -10.48 -4.40 -6.43
C PHE A 271 -9.30 -5.37 -6.49
N VAL A 272 -8.16 -4.96 -5.96
CA VAL A 272 -6.97 -5.80 -5.83
C VAL A 272 -7.13 -6.80 -4.68
N PHE A 273 -7.46 -6.32 -3.49
CA PHE A 273 -7.51 -7.10 -2.26
C PHE A 273 -8.54 -8.23 -2.30
N ASN A 274 -9.60 -8.08 -3.08
CA ASN A 274 -10.61 -9.11 -3.27
C ASN A 274 -10.07 -10.37 -3.99
N ASN A 275 -9.01 -10.23 -4.78
CA ASN A 275 -8.43 -11.33 -5.56
C ASN A 275 -7.33 -12.10 -4.83
N TYR A 276 -6.93 -11.66 -3.63
CA TYR A 276 -5.88 -12.29 -2.83
C TYR A 276 -6.46 -12.88 -1.56
N PHE A 277 -6.06 -14.10 -1.25
CA PHE A 277 -6.52 -14.80 -0.07
C PHE A 277 -5.57 -14.61 1.11
N VAL A 278 -6.17 -14.42 2.28
CA VAL A 278 -5.49 -14.33 3.56
C VAL A 278 -5.75 -15.59 4.38
N TYR A 279 -4.81 -15.94 5.26
CA TYR A 279 -4.99 -17.05 6.18
C TYR A 279 -6.17 -16.79 7.13
N ASN A 280 -7.07 -17.76 7.22
CA ASN A 280 -8.22 -17.72 8.14
C ASN A 280 -7.93 -18.61 9.34
N ASP A 281 -7.55 -18.01 10.45
CA ASP A 281 -7.19 -18.68 11.71
C ASP A 281 -8.35 -19.46 12.36
N LYS A 282 -9.58 -19.26 11.89
CA LYS A 282 -10.76 -19.92 12.44
C LYS A 282 -11.19 -21.14 11.64
N ASN A 283 -10.90 -21.18 10.35
CA ASN A 283 -11.36 -22.25 9.47
C ASN A 283 -10.55 -22.31 8.18
N ASP A 284 -9.67 -23.27 8.05
CA ASP A 284 -8.82 -23.45 6.86
C ASP A 284 -9.62 -23.83 5.62
N ALA A 285 -10.80 -24.43 5.78
CA ALA A 285 -11.67 -24.79 4.65
C ALA A 285 -12.40 -23.57 4.05
N GLN A 286 -12.42 -22.43 4.73
CA GLN A 286 -13.10 -21.23 4.30
C GLN A 286 -12.11 -20.19 3.81
N TRP A 287 -12.09 -19.96 2.53
CA TRP A 287 -11.32 -18.88 1.91
C TRP A 287 -11.82 -17.50 2.39
N MET A 288 -10.88 -16.64 2.74
CA MET A 288 -11.13 -15.26 3.10
C MET A 288 -10.21 -14.35 2.27
N SER A 289 -10.77 -13.34 1.62
CA SER A 289 -9.96 -12.35 0.92
C SER A 289 -9.48 -11.25 1.88
N PHE A 290 -8.47 -10.48 1.45
CA PHE A 290 -8.07 -9.28 2.21
C PHE A 290 -9.19 -8.24 2.27
N ASP A 291 -10.04 -8.11 1.22
CA ASP A 291 -11.21 -7.24 1.27
C ASP A 291 -12.22 -7.71 2.34
N ASP A 292 -12.46 -9.02 2.45
CA ASP A 292 -13.29 -9.60 3.53
C ASP A 292 -12.71 -9.33 4.92
N LEU A 293 -11.38 -9.41 5.07
CA LEU A 293 -10.71 -9.16 6.34
C LEU A 293 -10.97 -7.73 6.79
N PHE A 294 -10.79 -6.76 5.90
CA PHE A 294 -11.06 -5.34 6.18
C PHE A 294 -12.55 -5.08 6.37
N TRP A 295 -13.41 -5.64 5.55
CA TRP A 295 -14.86 -5.48 5.65
C TRP A 295 -15.41 -6.02 6.96
N LYS A 296 -14.99 -7.20 7.37
CA LYS A 296 -15.38 -7.85 8.64
C LYS A 296 -14.59 -7.32 9.84
N ARG A 297 -13.65 -6.41 9.61
CA ARG A 297 -12.76 -5.85 10.64
C ARG A 297 -12.08 -6.91 11.51
N ARG A 298 -11.53 -7.93 10.88
CA ARG A 298 -10.77 -8.98 11.57
C ARG A 298 -9.33 -8.55 11.86
N PHE A 299 -9.16 -7.37 12.42
CA PHE A 299 -7.90 -6.79 12.85
C PHE A 299 -8.13 -5.92 14.08
N ASN A 300 -7.08 -5.69 14.84
CA ASN A 300 -7.08 -4.70 15.91
C ASN A 300 -6.38 -3.43 15.43
N ALA A 301 -6.94 -2.28 15.79
CA ALA A 301 -6.38 -0.98 15.47
C ALA A 301 -6.60 0.00 16.63
N VAL A 302 -5.64 0.89 16.82
CA VAL A 302 -5.65 1.92 17.87
C VAL A 302 -5.77 3.28 17.21
N ALA A 303 -6.75 4.10 17.64
CA ALA A 303 -6.90 5.46 17.14
C ALA A 303 -5.71 6.32 17.62
N TYR A 304 -5.02 6.96 16.69
CA TYR A 304 -3.92 7.88 17.01
C TYR A 304 -4.26 9.34 16.72
N LYS A 305 -5.35 9.58 15.98
CA LYS A 305 -5.85 10.91 15.65
C LYS A 305 -7.35 10.87 15.40
N GLU A 306 -8.05 11.91 15.82
CA GLU A 306 -9.42 12.22 15.38
C GLU A 306 -9.47 13.61 14.75
N SER A 307 -10.49 13.89 13.95
CA SER A 307 -10.72 15.27 13.46
C SER A 307 -10.98 16.20 14.65
N ASN A 308 -10.08 17.14 14.87
CA ASN A 308 -10.15 18.10 15.95
C ASN A 308 -9.77 19.50 15.45
N THR A 309 -10.14 20.52 16.23
CA THR A 309 -9.89 21.93 15.87
C THR A 309 -8.42 22.26 15.69
N TYR A 310 -7.53 21.53 16.35
CA TYR A 310 -6.08 21.78 16.31
C TYR A 310 -5.34 20.94 15.28
N ASP A 311 -6.03 20.02 14.59
CA ASP A 311 -5.49 19.04 13.64
C ASP A 311 -4.23 18.31 14.16
N ARG A 312 -4.26 17.92 15.44
CA ARG A 312 -3.14 17.28 16.13
C ARG A 312 -3.42 15.82 16.45
N ASP A 313 -2.35 15.05 16.49
CA ASP A 313 -2.37 13.65 16.90
C ASP A 313 -2.48 13.53 18.42
N ILE A 314 -2.98 12.39 18.91
CA ILE A 314 -3.11 12.10 20.34
C ILE A 314 -1.75 12.17 21.03
N GLU A 315 -0.69 11.65 20.41
CA GLU A 315 0.67 11.64 20.95
C GLU A 315 1.23 13.05 21.23
N THR A 316 0.67 14.08 20.60
CA THR A 316 1.08 15.48 20.83
C THR A 316 0.68 15.98 22.22
N TYR A 317 -0.40 15.45 22.81
CA TYR A 317 -0.93 15.92 24.08
C TYR A 317 -1.11 14.82 25.13
N ARG A 318 -0.99 13.55 24.77
CA ARG A 318 -1.03 12.37 25.64
C ARG A 318 0.08 11.42 25.27
N VAL A 319 0.76 10.84 26.24
CA VAL A 319 1.90 9.94 26.00
C VAL A 319 1.69 8.60 26.72
N GLY A 320 2.13 7.51 26.08
CA GLY A 320 2.13 6.17 26.67
C GLY A 320 0.72 5.65 26.95
N VAL A 321 0.44 5.24 28.17
CA VAL A 321 -0.85 4.66 28.57
C VAL A 321 -2.00 5.66 28.42
N ASP A 322 -1.74 6.95 28.70
CA ASP A 322 -2.76 7.98 28.57
C ASP A 322 -3.22 8.17 27.12
N ALA A 323 -2.34 7.91 26.13
CA ALA A 323 -2.72 7.93 24.72
C ALA A 323 -3.65 6.77 24.36
N LEU A 324 -3.44 5.59 24.95
CA LEU A 324 -4.34 4.44 24.78
C LEU A 324 -5.72 4.71 25.40
N TRP A 325 -5.75 5.29 26.59
CA TRP A 325 -7.02 5.70 27.23
C TRP A 325 -7.77 6.74 26.40
N GLU A 326 -7.06 7.67 25.77
CA GLU A 326 -7.65 8.66 24.88
C GLU A 326 -8.23 8.01 23.61
N SER A 327 -7.52 7.04 23.03
CA SER A 327 -8.03 6.25 21.92
C SER A 327 -9.31 5.51 22.27
N GLU A 328 -9.38 4.88 23.45
CA GLU A 328 -10.57 4.21 23.94
C GLU A 328 -11.71 5.21 24.23
N ARG A 329 -11.39 6.40 24.75
CA ARG A 329 -12.37 7.48 24.95
C ARG A 329 -13.05 7.86 23.63
N ILE A 330 -12.28 8.07 22.57
CA ILE A 330 -12.79 8.39 21.24
C ILE A 330 -13.74 7.30 20.73
N LYS A 331 -13.34 6.03 20.83
CA LYS A 331 -14.18 4.91 20.42
C LYS A 331 -15.47 4.81 21.25
N ASN A 332 -15.38 5.06 22.56
CA ASN A 332 -16.53 5.04 23.44
C ASN A 332 -17.50 6.21 23.19
N GLU A 333 -16.98 7.40 22.89
CA GLU A 333 -17.84 8.54 22.49
C GLU A 333 -18.64 8.21 21.23
N ILE A 334 -18.01 7.63 20.22
CA ILE A 334 -18.69 7.21 18.99
C ILE A 334 -19.75 6.15 19.29
N ARG A 335 -19.43 5.18 20.14
CA ARG A 335 -20.39 4.14 20.57
C ARG A 335 -21.56 4.71 21.35
N ASN A 336 -21.33 5.70 22.21
CA ASN A 336 -22.39 6.37 22.95
C ASN A 336 -23.36 7.11 22.03
N ILE A 337 -22.87 7.73 20.95
CA ILE A 337 -23.73 8.35 19.93
C ILE A 337 -24.67 7.31 19.31
N GLU A 338 -24.18 6.12 19.01
CA GLU A 338 -25.00 5.01 18.51
C GLU A 338 -26.09 4.62 19.53
N HIS A 339 -25.73 4.51 20.82
CA HIS A 339 -26.68 4.21 21.88
C HIS A 339 -27.73 5.31 22.07
N ASP A 340 -27.31 6.57 22.01
CA ASP A 340 -28.20 7.71 22.20
C ASP A 340 -29.27 7.80 21.10
N VAL A 341 -28.95 7.36 19.88
CA VAL A 341 -29.91 7.31 18.76
C VAL A 341 -31.00 6.24 18.99
N TRP A 342 -30.68 5.16 19.73
CA TRP A 342 -31.62 4.08 20.01
C TRP A 342 -32.41 4.28 21.31
N SER A 343 -32.02 5.23 22.15
CA SER A 343 -32.68 5.53 23.42
C SER A 343 -33.79 6.58 23.24
N PHE A 344 -34.90 6.19 22.64
CA PHE A 344 -36.13 6.98 22.64
C PHE A 344 -37.14 6.40 23.61
#